data_a023ecc8df49cf1478f61bd53e514485
#
_entry.id   a023ecc8df49cf1478f61bd53e514485
#
_cell.length_a   1.000
_cell.length_b   1.000
_cell.length_c   1.000
_cell.angle_alpha   90.00
_cell.angle_beta   90.00
_cell.angle_gamma   90.00
#
_symmetry.space_group_name_H-M   'P 1'
#
loop_
_entity.id
_entity.type
_entity.pdbx_description
1 polymer ?
#
loop_
_entity_poly.entity_id
_entity_poly.type
_entity_poly.pdbx_seq_one_letter_code
_entity_poly.pdbx_strand_id
1 'polypeptide(L)'
;MRDDLDLHIHTSHVGCANETMSLPALLARCEQLGRKHIAITDHLNGPQHIEPQSAIHEELPSYDGPLSITWGVEATIADAESGAITVTAEHVGRFGYDFVIAGPHGRYEETDPDAIIAINHRLMLATVRNPIVDSLVHPWWFSRLEWDRGTMTWFEDMSRIPDSHVEELAEACVETGTSVEMNGGAIIHHARYTDRFKDDYMEYIAALSERGVTFTLCSDAHDIEKLSYATDAAQFLADAGVPDDQIAAPAVTEF
;
A
#
# COMPACT_ATOMS: atom_id res chain seq x y z
N MET A 1 -7.73 17.84 6.85
CA MET A 1 -7.13 16.95 5.80
C MET A 1 -5.69 16.68 6.18
N ARG A 2 -5.30 15.42 6.31
CA ARG A 2 -3.94 14.98 6.69
C ARG A 2 -3.09 14.73 5.45
N ASP A 3 -2.68 15.80 4.76
CA ASP A 3 -1.81 15.75 3.58
C ASP A 3 -0.30 15.77 3.93
N ASP A 4 0.00 15.68 5.22
CA ASP A 4 1.36 15.68 5.77
C ASP A 4 1.99 14.27 5.89
N LEU A 5 1.29 13.24 5.42
CA LEU A 5 1.72 11.83 5.46
C LEU A 5 2.06 11.29 4.06
N ASP A 6 2.98 10.32 4.02
CA ASP A 6 3.17 9.38 2.91
C ASP A 6 3.76 8.09 3.46
N LEU A 7 2.94 7.05 3.56
CA LEU A 7 3.26 5.83 4.29
C LEU A 7 3.57 4.61 3.40
N HIS A 8 3.83 4.86 2.10
CA HIS A 8 4.27 3.83 1.16
C HIS A 8 5.19 4.44 0.11
N ILE A 9 6.50 4.32 0.35
CA ILE A 9 7.54 4.88 -0.51
C ILE A 9 8.63 3.84 -0.75
N HIS A 10 9.08 3.73 -2.02
CA HIS A 10 10.18 2.86 -2.43
C HIS A 10 11.45 3.64 -2.70
N THR A 11 12.60 3.07 -2.30
CA THR A 11 13.92 3.61 -2.62
C THR A 11 14.50 2.93 -3.86
N SER A 12 15.56 3.50 -4.41
CA SER A 12 16.31 2.89 -5.52
C SER A 12 17.12 1.64 -5.12
N HIS A 13 17.26 1.32 -3.83
CA HIS A 13 18.10 0.23 -3.33
C HIS A 13 17.63 -1.15 -3.77
N VAL A 14 16.30 -1.38 -3.76
CA VAL A 14 15.72 -2.68 -4.12
C VAL A 14 15.60 -2.87 -5.64
N GLY A 15 15.72 -1.77 -6.41
CA GLY A 15 15.70 -1.79 -7.87
C GLY A 15 14.30 -1.85 -8.50
N CYS A 16 13.24 -1.70 -7.72
CA CYS A 16 11.87 -1.50 -8.24
C CYS A 16 11.61 -0.03 -8.58
N ALA A 17 12.20 0.90 -7.84
CA ALA A 17 12.15 2.34 -8.11
C ALA A 17 13.35 2.80 -8.95
N ASN A 18 13.22 3.92 -9.64
CA ASN A 18 14.27 4.45 -10.47
C ASN A 18 15.37 5.18 -9.66
N GLU A 19 16.46 5.59 -10.33
CA GLU A 19 17.63 6.21 -9.69
C GLU A 19 17.32 7.56 -9.02
N THR A 20 16.21 8.23 -9.35
CA THR A 20 15.81 9.47 -8.69
C THR A 20 15.37 9.25 -7.24
N MET A 21 15.03 8.01 -6.87
CA MET A 21 14.58 7.60 -5.54
C MET A 21 15.75 7.20 -4.61
N SER A 22 16.93 7.80 -4.77
CA SER A 22 17.98 7.67 -3.75
C SER A 22 17.48 8.25 -2.41
N LEU A 23 17.84 7.63 -1.29
CA LEU A 23 17.32 8.02 0.02
C LEU A 23 17.49 9.52 0.33
N PRO A 24 18.66 10.16 0.12
CA PRO A 24 18.78 11.60 0.34
C PRO A 24 17.89 12.46 -0.56
N ALA A 25 17.71 12.06 -1.83
CA ALA A 25 16.89 12.84 -2.76
C ALA A 25 15.40 12.74 -2.43
N LEU A 26 14.89 11.55 -2.09
CA LEU A 26 13.50 11.38 -1.71
C LEU A 26 13.17 12.09 -0.40
N LEU A 27 14.06 12.03 0.62
CA LEU A 27 13.86 12.75 1.89
C LEU A 27 13.77 14.26 1.66
N ALA A 28 14.71 14.84 0.92
CA ALA A 28 14.67 16.25 0.56
C ALA A 28 13.40 16.62 -0.23
N ARG A 29 12.90 15.73 -1.08
CA ARG A 29 11.67 15.98 -1.84
C ARG A 29 10.43 15.90 -0.94
N CYS A 30 10.37 14.96 -0.01
CA CYS A 30 9.30 14.87 0.98
C CYS A 30 9.21 16.16 1.84
N GLU A 31 10.36 16.69 2.27
CA GLU A 31 10.43 17.98 2.97
C GLU A 31 9.86 19.13 2.11
N GLN A 32 10.27 19.23 0.83
CA GLN A 32 9.76 20.23 -0.11
C GLN A 32 8.25 20.14 -0.32
N LEU A 33 7.69 18.93 -0.28
CA LEU A 33 6.25 18.68 -0.38
C LEU A 33 5.51 18.94 0.94
N GLY A 34 6.22 19.30 2.02
CA GLY A 34 5.62 19.59 3.33
C GLY A 34 5.21 18.35 4.10
N ARG A 35 5.73 17.17 3.74
CA ARG A 35 5.51 15.96 4.53
C ARG A 35 6.10 16.14 5.92
N LYS A 36 5.45 15.55 6.92
CA LYS A 36 5.96 15.52 8.30
C LYS A 36 6.26 14.11 8.76
N HIS A 37 5.53 13.13 8.25
CA HIS A 37 5.73 11.74 8.58
C HIS A 37 5.67 10.88 7.32
N ILE A 38 6.70 10.09 7.10
CA ILE A 38 6.81 9.17 5.96
C ILE A 38 7.15 7.76 6.45
N ALA A 39 6.83 6.76 5.63
CA ALA A 39 7.34 5.40 5.83
C ALA A 39 8.13 4.95 4.59
N ILE A 40 9.31 4.40 4.83
CA ILE A 40 10.11 3.73 3.80
C ILE A 40 9.75 2.25 3.86
N THR A 41 9.18 1.73 2.77
CA THR A 41 8.51 0.42 2.74
C THR A 41 8.91 -0.41 1.53
N ASP A 42 10.20 -0.42 1.21
CA ASP A 42 10.73 -1.23 0.10
C ASP A 42 10.32 -2.70 0.19
N HIS A 43 10.15 -3.34 -0.96
CA HIS A 43 9.78 -4.75 -1.04
C HIS A 43 10.76 -5.69 -0.34
N LEU A 44 10.22 -6.72 0.33
CA LEU A 44 10.96 -7.91 0.74
C LEU A 44 10.27 -9.17 0.18
N ASN A 45 10.47 -9.43 -1.12
CA ASN A 45 9.83 -10.53 -1.85
C ASN A 45 10.74 -11.75 -2.07
N GLY A 46 11.92 -11.76 -1.44
CA GLY A 46 12.85 -12.88 -1.53
C GLY A 46 14.27 -12.55 -1.05
N PRO A 47 15.17 -13.55 -1.05
CA PRO A 47 16.53 -13.41 -0.52
C PRO A 47 17.36 -12.30 -1.17
N GLN A 48 17.07 -11.96 -2.44
CA GLN A 48 17.77 -10.89 -3.18
C GLN A 48 17.53 -9.49 -2.57
N HIS A 49 16.50 -9.32 -1.76
CA HIS A 49 16.16 -8.04 -1.14
C HIS A 49 16.78 -7.87 0.26
N ILE A 50 17.39 -8.91 0.82
CA ILE A 50 17.96 -8.89 2.18
C ILE A 50 19.10 -7.87 2.31
N GLU A 51 20.03 -7.85 1.34
CA GLU A 51 21.16 -6.90 1.34
C GLU A 51 20.69 -5.45 1.10
N PRO A 52 19.82 -5.16 0.10
CA PRO A 52 19.20 -3.85 -0.05
C PRO A 52 18.49 -3.35 1.22
N GLN A 53 17.68 -4.17 1.88
CA GLN A 53 17.01 -3.79 3.13
C GLN A 53 18.01 -3.42 4.23
N SER A 54 19.10 -4.18 4.36
CA SER A 54 20.17 -3.85 5.32
C SER A 54 20.82 -2.50 4.99
N ALA A 55 21.10 -2.23 3.71
CA ALA A 55 21.72 -0.98 3.27
C ALA A 55 20.83 0.24 3.57
N ILE A 56 19.52 0.15 3.32
CA ILE A 56 18.57 1.22 3.66
C ILE A 56 18.56 1.47 5.16
N HIS A 57 18.46 0.40 5.97
CA HIS A 57 18.42 0.49 7.43
C HIS A 57 19.70 1.11 8.01
N GLU A 58 20.87 0.85 7.40
CA GLU A 58 22.15 1.46 7.78
C GLU A 58 22.26 2.94 7.39
N GLU A 59 21.60 3.36 6.29
CA GLU A 59 21.65 4.73 5.80
C GLU A 59 20.68 5.67 6.54
N LEU A 60 19.49 5.19 6.93
CA LEU A 60 18.41 5.96 7.54
C LEU A 60 18.85 6.76 8.79
N PRO A 61 19.65 6.20 9.74
CA PRO A 61 20.09 6.94 10.93
C PRO A 61 20.97 8.16 10.63
N SER A 62 21.48 8.31 9.42
CA SER A 62 22.26 9.49 9.01
C SER A 62 21.39 10.74 8.71
N TYR A 63 20.07 10.56 8.62
CA TYR A 63 19.15 11.66 8.41
C TYR A 63 18.94 12.46 9.70
N ASP A 64 19.16 13.77 9.66
CA ASP A 64 19.01 14.71 10.78
C ASP A 64 17.97 15.82 10.51
N GLY A 65 17.14 15.64 9.49
CA GLY A 65 16.12 16.59 9.06
C GLY A 65 14.82 16.54 9.88
N PRO A 66 13.79 17.30 9.48
CA PRO A 66 12.56 17.48 10.24
C PRO A 66 11.51 16.38 10.05
N LEU A 67 11.72 15.40 9.15
CA LEU A 67 10.77 14.33 8.90
C LEU A 67 10.78 13.31 10.04
N SER A 68 9.62 12.92 10.50
CA SER A 68 9.45 11.68 11.23
C SER A 68 9.46 10.51 10.24
N ILE A 69 10.30 9.51 10.47
CA ILE A 69 10.43 8.36 9.56
C ILE A 69 10.01 7.10 10.29
N THR A 70 9.15 6.32 9.65
CA THR A 70 8.87 4.94 10.03
C THR A 70 9.63 3.99 9.11
N TRP A 71 10.36 3.07 9.71
CA TRP A 71 11.00 1.98 8.99
C TRP A 71 10.01 0.84 8.82
N GLY A 72 9.65 0.57 7.60
CA GLY A 72 8.66 -0.43 7.24
C GLY A 72 9.10 -1.33 6.09
N VAL A 73 8.18 -2.17 5.65
CA VAL A 73 8.41 -3.11 4.56
C VAL A 73 7.11 -3.42 3.83
N GLU A 74 7.17 -3.53 2.51
CA GLU A 74 6.08 -4.06 1.71
C GLU A 74 6.29 -5.54 1.41
N ALA A 75 5.27 -6.34 1.78
CA ALA A 75 5.21 -7.77 1.54
C ALA A 75 4.15 -8.14 0.50
N THR A 76 4.37 -9.25 -0.20
CA THR A 76 3.36 -9.86 -1.07
C THR A 76 2.69 -11.01 -0.35
N ILE A 77 1.35 -11.12 -0.43
CA ILE A 77 0.65 -12.33 -0.01
C ILE A 77 1.01 -13.48 -0.96
N ALA A 78 1.56 -14.56 -0.41
CA ALA A 78 2.04 -15.70 -1.17
C ALA A 78 0.97 -16.79 -1.35
N ASP A 79 0.11 -16.96 -0.34
CA ASP A 79 -0.91 -17.99 -0.31
C ASP A 79 -2.12 -17.60 0.55
N ALA A 80 -3.31 -17.66 -0.04
CA ALA A 80 -4.56 -17.29 0.61
C ALA A 80 -5.04 -18.31 1.66
N GLU A 81 -4.62 -19.58 1.58
CA GLU A 81 -5.06 -20.62 2.52
C GLU A 81 -4.31 -20.51 3.84
N SER A 82 -2.99 -20.34 3.78
CA SER A 82 -2.13 -20.17 4.97
C SER A 82 -2.05 -18.72 5.48
N GLY A 83 -2.42 -17.73 4.66
CA GLY A 83 -2.19 -16.33 4.94
C GLY A 83 -0.71 -15.94 4.92
N ALA A 84 0.16 -16.79 4.35
CA ALA A 84 1.59 -16.53 4.31
C ALA A 84 1.91 -15.34 3.41
N ILE A 85 2.70 -14.40 3.93
CA ILE A 85 3.30 -13.31 3.18
C ILE A 85 4.80 -13.51 3.04
N THR A 86 5.44 -12.77 2.14
CA THR A 86 6.89 -12.87 1.89
C THR A 86 7.75 -12.40 3.06
N VAL A 87 7.21 -11.60 3.96
CA VAL A 87 7.82 -11.17 5.22
C VAL A 87 7.38 -12.08 6.35
N THR A 88 8.30 -12.48 7.22
CA THR A 88 8.02 -13.32 8.39
C THR A 88 8.31 -12.56 9.69
N ALA A 89 7.84 -13.06 10.83
CA ALA A 89 8.15 -12.50 12.13
C ALA A 89 9.67 -12.49 12.41
N GLU A 90 10.44 -13.42 11.83
CA GLU A 90 11.91 -13.42 11.89
C GLU A 90 12.50 -12.22 11.12
N HIS A 91 11.96 -11.89 9.94
CA HIS A 91 12.37 -10.71 9.20
C HIS A 91 12.04 -9.42 9.98
N VAL A 92 10.83 -9.34 10.57
CA VAL A 92 10.44 -8.20 11.41
C VAL A 92 11.42 -8.02 12.58
N GLY A 93 11.71 -9.09 13.32
CA GLY A 93 12.66 -9.04 14.43
C GLY A 93 14.10 -8.76 14.01
N ARG A 94 14.53 -9.25 12.83
CA ARG A 94 15.89 -9.05 12.31
C ARG A 94 16.14 -7.61 11.86
N PHE A 95 15.19 -7.01 11.16
CA PHE A 95 15.33 -5.67 10.58
C PHE A 95 14.75 -4.57 11.47
N GLY A 96 13.97 -4.93 12.50
CA GLY A 96 13.31 -3.96 13.37
C GLY A 96 12.24 -3.15 12.65
N TYR A 97 11.46 -3.77 11.74
CA TYR A 97 10.37 -3.06 11.08
C TYR A 97 9.28 -2.69 12.09
N ASP A 98 8.90 -1.42 12.10
CA ASP A 98 7.80 -0.87 12.89
C ASP A 98 6.49 -0.77 12.09
N PHE A 99 6.53 -1.10 10.79
CA PHE A 99 5.37 -1.02 9.91
C PHE A 99 5.46 -2.05 8.78
N VAL A 100 4.52 -2.97 8.74
CA VAL A 100 4.43 -4.01 7.70
C VAL A 100 3.17 -3.76 6.88
N ILE A 101 3.35 -3.42 5.61
CA ILE A 101 2.26 -3.32 4.66
C ILE A 101 2.28 -4.54 3.72
N ALA A 102 1.12 -5.03 3.33
CA ALA A 102 1.05 -6.20 2.48
C ALA A 102 -0.21 -6.24 1.63
N GLY A 103 -0.14 -6.94 0.49
CA GLY A 103 -1.31 -7.15 -0.34
C GLY A 103 -1.07 -8.05 -1.56
N PRO A 104 -2.12 -8.27 -2.36
CA PRO A 104 -2.02 -8.98 -3.62
C PRO A 104 -1.24 -8.18 -4.68
N HIS A 105 -0.29 -8.81 -5.36
CA HIS A 105 0.45 -8.20 -6.46
C HIS A 105 0.08 -8.83 -7.83
N GLY A 106 -1.18 -9.22 -8.00
CA GLY A 106 -1.81 -9.47 -9.29
C GLY A 106 -1.19 -10.57 -10.16
N ARG A 107 -0.79 -11.69 -9.58
CA ARG A 107 -0.36 -12.87 -10.35
C ARG A 107 -1.46 -13.91 -10.36
N TYR A 108 -2.46 -13.70 -11.22
CA TYR A 108 -3.56 -14.65 -11.39
C TYR A 108 -3.27 -15.51 -12.63
N GLU A 109 -3.32 -16.85 -12.48
CA GLU A 109 -3.38 -17.79 -13.60
C GLU A 109 -4.85 -18.05 -13.98
N GLU A 110 -5.63 -16.97 -14.08
CA GLU A 110 -7.07 -16.99 -14.28
C GLU A 110 -7.51 -15.84 -15.20
N THR A 111 -8.46 -16.09 -16.08
CA THR A 111 -8.99 -15.09 -17.02
C THR A 111 -10.48 -14.79 -16.81
N ASP A 112 -11.19 -15.63 -16.05
CA ASP A 112 -12.56 -15.34 -15.65
C ASP A 112 -12.59 -14.20 -14.63
N PRO A 113 -13.25 -13.06 -14.92
CA PRO A 113 -13.28 -11.91 -14.04
C PRO A 113 -13.88 -12.22 -12.65
N ASP A 114 -14.90 -13.06 -12.57
CA ASP A 114 -15.54 -13.36 -11.29
C ASP A 114 -14.63 -14.27 -10.44
N ALA A 115 -13.89 -15.17 -11.05
CA ALA A 115 -12.87 -15.98 -10.37
C ALA A 115 -11.70 -15.10 -9.90
N ILE A 116 -11.23 -14.12 -10.70
CA ILE A 116 -10.18 -13.17 -10.30
C ILE A 116 -10.63 -12.36 -9.09
N ILE A 117 -11.85 -11.82 -9.08
CA ILE A 117 -12.43 -11.08 -7.95
C ILE A 117 -12.46 -11.95 -6.69
N ALA A 118 -12.94 -13.18 -6.81
CA ALA A 118 -13.00 -14.11 -5.67
C ALA A 118 -11.61 -14.49 -5.13
N ILE A 119 -10.61 -14.64 -6.00
CA ILE A 119 -9.22 -14.90 -5.59
C ILE A 119 -8.65 -13.67 -4.88
N ASN A 120 -8.81 -12.47 -5.48
CA ASN A 120 -8.31 -11.22 -4.90
C ASN A 120 -8.91 -10.97 -3.51
N HIS A 121 -10.22 -11.15 -3.37
CA HIS A 121 -10.91 -11.00 -2.09
C HIS A 121 -10.35 -11.95 -1.01
N ARG A 122 -10.18 -13.25 -1.34
CA ARG A 122 -9.58 -14.20 -0.38
C ARG A 122 -8.16 -13.82 0.02
N LEU A 123 -7.35 -13.33 -0.93
CA LEU A 123 -5.99 -12.85 -0.65
C LEU A 123 -6.01 -11.63 0.27
N MET A 124 -6.89 -10.66 0.02
CA MET A 124 -7.04 -9.49 0.89
C MET A 124 -7.48 -9.87 2.30
N LEU A 125 -8.48 -10.75 2.45
CA LEU A 125 -8.91 -11.24 3.77
C LEU A 125 -7.79 -11.98 4.51
N ALA A 126 -7.02 -12.81 3.80
CA ALA A 126 -5.89 -13.51 4.39
C ALA A 126 -4.77 -12.55 4.80
N THR A 127 -4.54 -11.48 4.03
CA THR A 127 -3.59 -10.42 4.35
C THR A 127 -3.98 -9.69 5.63
N VAL A 128 -5.22 -9.21 5.70
CA VAL A 128 -5.75 -8.47 6.87
C VAL A 128 -5.74 -9.31 8.15
N ARG A 129 -5.96 -10.62 8.03
CA ARG A 129 -5.93 -11.54 9.19
C ARG A 129 -4.52 -11.98 9.60
N ASN A 130 -3.50 -11.61 8.85
CA ASN A 130 -2.13 -11.91 9.23
C ASN A 130 -1.67 -10.98 10.36
N PRO A 131 -1.26 -11.51 11.54
CA PRO A 131 -1.05 -10.72 12.75
C PRO A 131 0.16 -9.76 12.70
N ILE A 132 0.99 -9.82 11.68
CA ILE A 132 2.12 -8.88 11.51
C ILE A 132 1.84 -7.80 10.46
N VAL A 133 0.65 -7.78 9.87
CA VAL A 133 0.28 -6.79 8.84
C VAL A 133 -0.47 -5.62 9.47
N ASP A 134 0.04 -4.42 9.28
CA ASP A 134 -0.54 -3.17 9.79
C ASP A 134 -1.46 -2.49 8.77
N SER A 135 -1.19 -2.65 7.47
CA SER A 135 -2.01 -2.06 6.40
C SER A 135 -2.10 -2.96 5.17
N LEU A 136 -3.33 -3.08 4.63
CA LEU A 136 -3.60 -3.73 3.36
C LEU A 136 -3.28 -2.76 2.22
N VAL A 137 -2.32 -3.08 1.36
CA VAL A 137 -1.92 -2.20 0.26
C VAL A 137 -2.83 -2.34 -0.96
N HIS A 138 -3.05 -1.22 -1.64
CA HIS A 138 -3.75 -1.04 -2.93
C HIS A 138 -4.85 -2.09 -3.20
N PRO A 139 -5.88 -2.23 -2.33
CA PRO A 139 -6.95 -3.19 -2.54
C PRO A 139 -7.60 -2.98 -3.91
N TRP A 140 -7.97 -4.08 -4.57
CA TRP A 140 -8.52 -4.08 -5.94
C TRP A 140 -7.61 -3.45 -7.01
N TRP A 141 -6.31 -3.31 -6.72
CA TRP A 141 -5.35 -3.02 -7.77
C TRP A 141 -5.15 -4.25 -8.66
N PHE A 142 -5.31 -4.07 -9.97
CA PHE A 142 -5.13 -5.11 -10.97
C PHE A 142 -3.88 -4.82 -11.80
N SER A 143 -2.97 -5.79 -11.87
CA SER A 143 -1.70 -5.61 -12.55
C SER A 143 -1.87 -5.41 -14.05
N ARG A 144 -1.40 -4.26 -14.54
CA ARG A 144 -1.31 -4.00 -15.98
C ARG A 144 -0.48 -5.06 -16.69
N LEU A 145 0.59 -5.54 -16.05
CA LEU A 145 1.51 -6.52 -16.64
C LEU A 145 0.78 -7.84 -16.94
N GLU A 146 -0.07 -8.31 -16.03
CA GLU A 146 -0.85 -9.52 -16.24
C GLU A 146 -1.91 -9.34 -17.34
N TRP A 147 -2.52 -8.16 -17.41
CA TRP A 147 -3.42 -7.82 -18.49
C TRP A 147 -2.70 -7.72 -19.85
N ASP A 148 -1.54 -7.07 -19.92
CA ASP A 148 -0.72 -6.96 -21.16
C ASP A 148 -0.26 -8.35 -21.64
N ARG A 149 -0.06 -9.30 -20.72
CA ARG A 149 0.27 -10.70 -21.04
C ARG A 149 -0.94 -11.55 -21.46
N GLY A 150 -2.15 -11.03 -21.33
CA GLY A 150 -3.40 -11.75 -21.60
C GLY A 150 -3.73 -12.85 -20.59
N THR A 151 -3.13 -12.80 -19.39
CA THR A 151 -3.38 -13.74 -18.29
C THR A 151 -4.44 -13.26 -17.32
N MET A 152 -4.97 -12.05 -17.53
CA MET A 152 -6.02 -11.46 -16.70
C MET A 152 -6.95 -10.59 -17.55
N THR A 153 -8.23 -10.58 -17.20
CA THR A 153 -9.21 -9.63 -17.75
C THR A 153 -9.04 -8.27 -17.08
N TRP A 154 -9.10 -7.18 -17.86
CA TRP A 154 -9.09 -5.82 -17.31
C TRP A 154 -10.48 -5.42 -16.79
N PHE A 155 -10.49 -4.67 -15.69
CA PHE A 155 -11.71 -4.15 -15.08
C PHE A 155 -11.85 -2.65 -15.39
N GLU A 156 -12.95 -2.28 -16.05
CA GLU A 156 -13.25 -0.88 -16.40
C GLU A 156 -14.05 -0.16 -15.29
N ASP A 157 -14.67 -0.95 -14.41
CA ASP A 157 -15.43 -0.49 -13.25
C ASP A 157 -15.42 -1.55 -12.13
N MET A 158 -16.00 -1.23 -10.98
CA MET A 158 -16.07 -2.14 -9.83
C MET A 158 -17.43 -2.85 -9.69
N SER A 159 -18.32 -2.73 -10.66
CA SER A 159 -19.70 -3.25 -10.58
C SER A 159 -19.82 -4.77 -10.40
N ARG A 160 -18.74 -5.52 -10.68
CA ARG A 160 -18.68 -6.97 -10.47
C ARG A 160 -18.27 -7.36 -9.05
N ILE A 161 -17.77 -6.42 -8.25
CA ILE A 161 -17.34 -6.70 -6.88
C ILE A 161 -18.60 -6.76 -6.01
N PRO A 162 -18.91 -7.91 -5.38
CA PRO A 162 -20.10 -8.03 -4.54
C PRO A 162 -20.02 -7.14 -3.30
N ASP A 163 -21.14 -6.55 -2.88
CA ASP A 163 -21.23 -5.76 -1.65
C ASP A 163 -20.79 -6.58 -0.42
N SER A 164 -21.06 -7.89 -0.41
CA SER A 164 -20.61 -8.79 0.66
C SER A 164 -19.08 -8.83 0.82
N HIS A 165 -18.30 -8.65 -0.27
CA HIS A 165 -16.84 -8.58 -0.19
C HIS A 165 -16.37 -7.29 0.50
N VAL A 166 -17.09 -6.19 0.32
CA VAL A 166 -16.82 -4.92 1.03
C VAL A 166 -17.13 -5.08 2.51
N GLU A 167 -18.25 -5.70 2.84
CA GLU A 167 -18.67 -5.96 4.23
C GLU A 167 -17.69 -6.88 4.96
N GLU A 168 -17.35 -8.04 4.36
CA GLU A 168 -16.43 -9.00 4.94
C GLU A 168 -15.02 -8.41 5.16
N LEU A 169 -14.55 -7.59 4.22
CA LEU A 169 -13.25 -6.91 4.36
C LEU A 169 -13.28 -5.87 5.48
N ALA A 170 -14.33 -5.06 5.54
CA ALA A 170 -14.49 -4.06 6.60
C ALA A 170 -14.54 -4.71 7.98
N GLU A 171 -15.34 -5.77 8.15
CA GLU A 171 -15.41 -6.53 9.40
C GLU A 171 -14.03 -7.07 9.81
N ALA A 172 -13.28 -7.67 8.86
CA ALA A 172 -11.94 -8.18 9.13
C ALA A 172 -10.96 -7.08 9.51
N CYS A 173 -10.97 -5.93 8.82
CA CYS A 173 -10.12 -4.78 9.15
C CYS A 173 -10.40 -4.23 10.55
N VAL A 174 -11.68 -4.07 10.91
CA VAL A 174 -12.07 -3.58 12.25
C VAL A 174 -11.71 -4.59 13.34
N GLU A 175 -11.89 -5.89 13.09
CA GLU A 175 -11.56 -6.95 14.03
C GLU A 175 -10.06 -7.02 14.33
N THR A 176 -9.21 -6.87 13.30
CA THR A 176 -7.76 -6.98 13.43
C THR A 176 -7.07 -5.66 13.75
N GLY A 177 -7.72 -4.52 13.47
CA GLY A 177 -7.11 -3.18 13.53
C GLY A 177 -6.23 -2.86 12.32
N THR A 178 -6.25 -3.69 11.27
CA THR A 178 -5.48 -3.45 10.05
C THR A 178 -6.10 -2.33 9.23
N SER A 179 -5.30 -1.33 8.86
CA SER A 179 -5.75 -0.23 8.01
C SER A 179 -5.85 -0.64 6.54
N VAL A 180 -6.57 0.14 5.75
CA VAL A 180 -6.63 0.03 4.29
C VAL A 180 -5.88 1.19 3.65
N GLU A 181 -5.04 0.90 2.68
CA GLU A 181 -4.30 1.92 1.98
C GLU A 181 -5.17 2.69 0.97
N MET A 182 -5.08 4.02 1.00
CA MET A 182 -5.46 4.87 -0.12
C MET A 182 -4.20 5.19 -0.93
N ASN A 183 -4.09 4.58 -2.10
CA ASN A 183 -2.90 4.62 -2.93
C ASN A 183 -3.07 5.59 -4.11
N GLY A 184 -2.26 6.65 -4.13
CA GLY A 184 -2.27 7.63 -5.20
C GLY A 184 -1.76 7.08 -6.53
N GLY A 185 -0.66 6.32 -6.51
CA GLY A 185 -0.01 5.79 -7.71
C GLY A 185 -0.77 4.63 -8.34
N ALA A 186 -1.12 3.63 -7.54
CA ALA A 186 -1.75 2.40 -8.02
C ALA A 186 -3.21 2.59 -8.44
N ILE A 187 -3.94 3.55 -7.85
CA ILE A 187 -5.37 3.76 -8.12
C ILE A 187 -5.61 5.06 -8.87
N ILE A 188 -5.31 6.22 -8.27
CA ILE A 188 -5.72 7.53 -8.82
C ILE A 188 -4.98 7.83 -10.12
N HIS A 189 -3.66 7.66 -10.13
CA HIS A 189 -2.80 7.97 -11.27
C HIS A 189 -2.54 6.78 -12.19
N HIS A 190 -3.19 5.65 -11.95
CA HIS A 190 -3.06 4.50 -12.86
C HIS A 190 -3.72 4.79 -14.20
N ALA A 191 -2.91 4.84 -15.27
CA ALA A 191 -3.32 5.32 -16.59
C ALA A 191 -4.40 4.47 -17.30
N ARG A 192 -4.69 3.26 -16.80
CA ARG A 192 -5.66 2.35 -17.40
C ARG A 192 -7.02 2.34 -16.69
N TYR A 193 -7.10 2.85 -15.46
CA TYR A 193 -8.39 2.98 -14.80
C TYR A 193 -9.17 4.13 -15.38
N THR A 194 -10.43 3.83 -15.73
CA THR A 194 -11.40 4.81 -16.21
C THR A 194 -11.84 5.74 -15.07
N ASP A 195 -12.45 6.88 -15.40
CA ASP A 195 -13.08 7.74 -14.40
C ASP A 195 -14.18 6.97 -13.66
N ARG A 196 -14.92 6.09 -14.35
CA ARG A 196 -15.95 5.24 -13.76
C ARG A 196 -15.36 4.31 -12.69
N PHE A 197 -14.21 3.66 -12.95
CA PHE A 197 -13.55 2.83 -11.94
C PHE A 197 -13.17 3.64 -10.70
N LYS A 198 -12.66 4.86 -10.89
CA LYS A 198 -12.26 5.75 -9.78
C LYS A 198 -13.46 6.25 -8.99
N ASP A 199 -14.57 6.55 -9.64
CA ASP A 199 -15.82 6.93 -8.97
C ASP A 199 -16.36 5.77 -8.13
N ASP A 200 -16.43 4.56 -8.68
CA ASP A 200 -16.83 3.36 -7.96
C ASP A 200 -15.84 3.03 -6.79
N TYR A 201 -14.54 3.31 -6.99
CA TYR A 201 -13.53 3.14 -5.94
C TYR A 201 -13.72 4.15 -4.79
N MET A 202 -14.17 5.37 -5.10
CA MET A 202 -14.52 6.37 -4.09
C MET A 202 -15.73 5.92 -3.27
N GLU A 203 -16.75 5.35 -3.90
CA GLU A 203 -17.89 4.75 -3.21
C GLU A 203 -17.47 3.57 -2.32
N TYR A 204 -16.55 2.72 -2.79
CA TYR A 204 -15.96 1.63 -2.02
C TYR A 204 -15.22 2.14 -0.77
N ILE A 205 -14.39 3.16 -0.88
CA ILE A 205 -13.70 3.79 0.25
C ILE A 205 -14.70 4.38 1.25
N ALA A 206 -15.72 5.09 0.78
CA ALA A 206 -16.79 5.63 1.63
C ALA A 206 -17.52 4.51 2.41
N ALA A 207 -17.84 3.39 1.73
CA ALA A 207 -18.49 2.24 2.35
C ALA A 207 -17.62 1.55 3.42
N LEU A 208 -16.30 1.49 3.26
CA LEU A 208 -15.37 1.02 4.28
C LEU A 208 -15.31 1.99 5.48
N SER A 209 -15.25 3.30 5.21
CA SER A 209 -15.20 4.35 6.23
C SER A 209 -16.46 4.34 7.11
N GLU A 210 -17.66 4.20 6.52
CA GLU A 210 -18.93 4.08 7.23
C GLU A 210 -18.97 2.89 8.20
N ARG A 211 -18.15 1.86 7.93
CA ARG A 211 -18.02 0.66 8.78
C ARG A 211 -16.89 0.75 9.81
N GLY A 212 -16.18 1.89 9.86
CA GLY A 212 -15.16 2.18 10.87
C GLY A 212 -13.75 1.73 10.50
N VAL A 213 -13.49 1.40 9.23
CA VAL A 213 -12.15 1.09 8.75
C VAL A 213 -11.25 2.33 8.81
N THR A 214 -9.99 2.15 9.21
CA THR A 214 -8.97 3.20 9.16
C THR A 214 -8.16 3.13 7.88
N PHE A 215 -7.58 4.25 7.47
CA PHE A 215 -6.86 4.36 6.21
C PHE A 215 -5.43 4.87 6.39
N THR A 216 -4.51 4.41 5.55
CA THR A 216 -3.18 4.99 5.38
C THR A 216 -3.09 5.77 4.07
N LEU A 217 -2.36 6.89 4.08
CA LEU A 217 -2.14 7.74 2.92
C LEU A 217 -0.81 7.41 2.26
N CYS A 218 -0.83 7.13 0.96
CA CYS A 218 0.30 6.54 0.28
C CYS A 218 0.46 7.04 -1.15
N SER A 219 1.70 7.33 -1.55
CA SER A 219 2.03 7.63 -2.94
C SER A 219 2.32 6.39 -3.77
N ASP A 220 2.93 5.37 -3.16
CA ASP A 220 3.53 4.22 -3.84
C ASP A 220 4.55 4.67 -4.89
N ALA A 221 5.38 5.65 -4.48
CA ALA A 221 6.28 6.32 -5.41
C ALA A 221 7.49 5.47 -5.76
N HIS A 222 7.69 5.27 -7.06
CA HIS A 222 8.86 4.64 -7.68
C HIS A 222 9.67 5.64 -8.53
N ASP A 223 9.29 6.91 -8.47
CA ASP A 223 9.88 8.06 -9.13
C ASP A 223 9.66 9.30 -8.28
N ILE A 224 10.65 10.19 -8.19
CA ILE A 224 10.63 11.34 -7.28
C ILE A 224 9.46 12.32 -7.54
N GLU A 225 9.02 12.41 -8.80
CA GLU A 225 7.87 13.26 -9.15
C GLU A 225 6.55 12.69 -8.64
N LYS A 226 6.48 11.38 -8.40
CA LYS A 226 5.28 10.68 -7.92
C LYS A 226 5.08 10.80 -6.41
N LEU A 227 6.05 11.29 -5.64
CA LEU A 227 5.88 11.58 -4.21
C LEU A 227 4.74 12.57 -3.93
N SER A 228 4.34 13.38 -4.92
CA SER A 228 3.17 14.25 -4.82
C SER A 228 1.83 13.51 -4.78
N TYR A 229 1.77 12.25 -5.24
CA TYR A 229 0.55 11.47 -5.33
C TYR A 229 -0.12 11.18 -3.99
N ALA A 230 0.64 11.21 -2.88
CA ALA A 230 0.04 11.14 -1.55
C ALA A 230 -0.86 12.34 -1.22
N THR A 231 -0.62 13.53 -1.83
CA THR A 231 -1.53 14.68 -1.71
C THR A 231 -2.88 14.40 -2.40
N ASP A 232 -2.84 13.78 -3.57
CA ASP A 232 -4.07 13.42 -4.30
C ASP A 232 -4.82 12.28 -3.57
N ALA A 233 -4.09 11.36 -2.92
CA ALA A 233 -4.70 10.34 -2.05
C ALA A 233 -5.42 10.97 -0.85
N ALA A 234 -4.82 11.99 -0.21
CA ALA A 234 -5.46 12.74 0.88
C ALA A 234 -6.74 13.45 0.41
N GLN A 235 -6.69 14.10 -0.76
CA GLN A 235 -7.87 14.75 -1.35
C GLN A 235 -8.95 13.72 -1.67
N PHE A 236 -8.58 12.56 -2.23
CA PHE A 236 -9.53 11.49 -2.55
C PHE A 236 -10.27 10.98 -1.30
N LEU A 237 -9.57 10.75 -0.17
CA LEU A 237 -10.22 10.38 1.09
C LEU A 237 -11.17 11.48 1.59
N ALA A 238 -10.77 12.75 1.47
CA ALA A 238 -11.63 13.87 1.88
C ALA A 238 -12.90 13.95 1.01
N ASP A 239 -12.77 13.75 -0.30
CA ASP A 239 -13.90 13.74 -1.24
C ASP A 239 -14.83 12.54 -1.01
N ALA A 240 -14.28 11.39 -0.59
CA ALA A 240 -15.04 10.22 -0.14
C ALA A 240 -15.71 10.41 1.25
N GLY A 241 -15.49 11.52 1.92
CA GLY A 241 -16.07 11.84 3.21
C GLY A 241 -15.40 11.14 4.41
N VAL A 242 -14.19 10.61 4.25
CA VAL A 242 -13.43 9.96 5.33
C VAL A 242 -12.97 11.01 6.35
N PRO A 243 -13.31 10.86 7.64
CA PRO A 243 -12.90 11.81 8.68
C PRO A 243 -11.41 11.66 9.04
N ASP A 244 -10.79 12.77 9.47
CA ASP A 244 -9.34 12.81 9.77
C ASP A 244 -8.91 11.83 10.88
N ASP A 245 -9.79 11.45 11.78
CA ASP A 245 -9.55 10.49 12.87
C ASP A 245 -9.55 9.01 12.41
N GLN A 246 -9.99 8.75 11.19
CA GLN A 246 -9.81 7.46 10.53
C GLN A 246 -8.51 7.36 9.71
N ILE A 247 -7.70 8.43 9.66
CA ILE A 247 -6.41 8.38 8.99
C ILE A 247 -5.34 7.94 9.99
N ALA A 248 -4.89 6.71 9.85
CA ALA A 248 -3.89 6.08 10.69
C ALA A 248 -2.46 6.52 10.31
N ALA A 249 -1.59 6.54 11.32
CA ALA A 249 -0.16 6.69 11.12
C ALA A 249 0.56 5.71 12.07
N PRO A 250 1.56 4.95 11.59
CA PRO A 250 2.35 4.05 12.42
C PRO A 250 3.23 4.83 13.42
N ALA A 251 3.84 4.10 14.34
CA ALA A 251 4.85 4.68 15.21
C ALA A 251 6.06 5.18 14.41
N VAL A 252 6.71 6.23 14.90
CA VAL A 252 8.00 6.71 14.35
C VAL A 252 9.11 5.81 14.85
N THR A 253 10.01 5.39 13.95
CA THR A 253 11.16 4.57 14.32
C THR A 253 12.20 5.40 15.08
N GLU A 254 12.69 4.85 16.19
CA GLU A 254 13.85 5.38 16.90
C GLU A 254 15.11 4.66 16.38
N PHE A 255 15.93 5.37 15.59
CA PHE A 255 17.17 4.85 15.01
C PHE A 255 18.36 4.98 15.95
#